data_d89b78f746a034edd02d46e2346a3152
#
_entry.id   d89b78f746a034edd02d46e2346a3152
#
_cell.length_a   1.000
_cell.length_b   1.000
_cell.length_c   1.000
_cell.angle_alpha   90.00
_cell.angle_beta   90.00
_cell.angle_gamma   90.00
#
_symmetry.space_group_name_H-M   'P 1'
#
loop_
_entity.id
_entity.type
_entity.pdbx_description
1 polymer ?
#
loop_
_entity_poly.entity_id
_entity_poly.type
_entity_poly.pdbx_seq_one_letter_code
_entity_poly.pdbx_strand_id
1 'polypeptide(L)'
;MYNQSLMRWIEAFIGGLGDSMSDLEYAELFYTTPMTDDGYNPRLARLAQSIEHNVSLQSCVESKRLFINRVDLFAKAAAPLLGPTLAQSTEVFGTLGVLLVGATRADQTPTFESGTPPADEQARLSSFSSKDVFVKNACRLIAAIRSGDS
;
A
#
# COMPACT_ATOMS: atom_id res chain seq x y z
N MET A 1 -1.13 15.28 10.25
CA MET A 1 -2.04 14.12 10.28
C MET A 1 -1.65 13.03 9.28
N TYR A 2 -1.54 13.32 8.00
CA TYR A 2 -1.13 12.33 6.99
C TYR A 2 0.24 11.70 7.28
N ASN A 3 1.22 12.50 7.62
CA ASN A 3 2.56 12.03 7.97
C ASN A 3 2.60 11.16 9.24
N GLN A 4 1.73 11.41 10.21
CA GLN A 4 1.65 10.61 11.45
C GLN A 4 1.03 9.23 11.18
N SER A 5 0.03 9.14 10.32
CA SER A 5 -0.59 7.86 9.94
C SER A 5 0.38 7.02 9.12
N LEU A 6 1.10 7.62 8.18
CA LEU A 6 2.14 6.94 7.41
C LEU A 6 3.29 6.45 8.31
N MET A 7 3.66 7.26 9.31
CA MET A 7 4.68 6.87 10.30
C MET A 7 4.28 5.64 11.08
N ARG A 8 3.08 5.65 11.65
CA ARG A 8 2.56 4.51 12.41
C ARG A 8 2.46 3.25 11.56
N TRP A 9 2.04 3.40 10.31
CA TRP A 9 2.01 2.27 9.38
C TRP A 9 3.40 1.70 9.12
N ILE A 10 4.38 2.54 8.83
CA ILE A 10 5.76 2.10 8.59
C ILE A 10 6.34 1.42 9.83
N GLU A 11 6.14 1.98 11.01
CA GLU A 11 6.60 1.40 12.28
C GLU A 11 5.91 0.05 12.56
N ALA A 12 4.61 -0.04 12.36
CA ALA A 12 3.84 -1.27 12.53
C ALA A 12 4.28 -2.34 11.51
N PHE A 13 4.53 -1.95 10.27
CA PHE A 13 5.02 -2.86 9.24
C PHE A 13 6.42 -3.38 9.57
N ILE A 14 7.36 -2.50 9.94
CA ILE A 14 8.72 -2.89 10.33
C ILE A 14 8.68 -3.82 11.55
N GLY A 15 7.81 -3.51 12.53
CA GLY A 15 7.62 -4.37 13.70
C GLY A 15 7.02 -5.74 13.38
N GLY A 16 6.28 -5.86 12.29
CA GLY A 16 5.71 -7.12 11.80
C GLY A 16 6.67 -7.94 10.92
N LEU A 17 7.80 -7.37 10.49
CA LEU A 17 8.79 -8.09 9.70
C LEU A 17 9.49 -9.14 10.57
N GLY A 18 9.46 -10.41 10.11
CA GLY A 18 10.23 -11.49 10.71
C GLY A 18 11.65 -11.54 10.18
N ASP A 19 12.50 -12.38 10.81
CA ASP A 19 13.88 -12.61 10.35
C ASP A 19 13.93 -13.32 8.99
N SER A 20 12.86 -14.01 8.64
CA SER A 20 12.69 -14.74 7.39
C SER A 20 11.20 -14.69 7.01
N MET A 21 10.91 -14.17 5.84
CA MET A 21 9.56 -14.07 5.30
C MET A 21 9.52 -14.50 3.83
N SER A 22 8.47 -15.22 3.45
CA SER A 22 8.16 -15.49 2.05
C SER A 22 7.57 -14.24 1.38
N ASP A 23 7.56 -14.22 0.05
CA ASP A 23 6.92 -13.15 -0.72
C ASP A 23 5.42 -13.03 -0.39
N LEU A 24 4.77 -14.18 -0.14
CA LEU A 24 3.37 -14.24 0.27
C LEU A 24 3.15 -13.56 1.63
N GLU A 25 3.95 -13.90 2.62
CA GLU A 25 3.87 -13.31 3.97
C GLU A 25 4.12 -11.79 3.92
N TYR A 26 5.10 -11.36 3.14
CA TYR A 26 5.40 -9.94 2.94
C TYR A 26 4.22 -9.21 2.27
N ALA A 27 3.67 -9.78 1.20
CA ALA A 27 2.52 -9.21 0.50
C ALA A 27 1.28 -9.11 1.39
N GLU A 28 1.00 -10.14 2.19
CA GLU A 28 -0.10 -10.14 3.15
C GLU A 28 0.10 -9.08 4.24
N LEU A 29 1.30 -8.97 4.79
CA LEU A 29 1.63 -7.94 5.77
C LEU A 29 1.46 -6.53 5.19
N PHE A 30 1.92 -6.32 3.97
CA PHE A 30 1.80 -5.04 3.27
C PHE A 30 0.34 -4.61 3.05
N TYR A 31 -0.53 -5.57 2.78
CA TYR A 31 -1.96 -5.32 2.63
C TYR A 31 -2.66 -5.09 3.98
N THR A 32 -2.41 -5.95 4.95
CA THR A 32 -3.17 -5.97 6.21
C THR A 32 -2.78 -4.84 7.16
N THR A 33 -1.52 -4.41 7.17
CA THR A 33 -1.04 -3.36 8.09
C THR A 33 -1.82 -2.05 7.96
N PRO A 34 -2.00 -1.47 6.76
CA PRO A 34 -2.81 -0.25 6.63
C PRO A 34 -4.30 -0.49 6.88
N MET A 35 -4.82 -1.70 6.64
CA MET A 35 -6.23 -2.02 6.84
C MET A 35 -6.61 -2.16 8.33
N THR A 36 -5.64 -2.46 9.18
CA THR A 36 -5.83 -2.55 10.63
C THR A 36 -5.62 -1.22 11.35
N ASP A 37 -5.10 -0.21 10.66
CA ASP A 37 -4.93 1.14 11.21
C ASP A 37 -6.20 1.96 10.95
N ASP A 38 -6.93 2.31 12.01
CA ASP A 38 -8.11 3.18 11.97
C ASP A 38 -7.83 4.56 11.34
N GLY A 39 -6.56 4.95 11.27
CA GLY A 39 -6.11 6.18 10.60
C GLY A 39 -5.98 6.07 9.08
N TYR A 40 -5.95 4.85 8.52
CA TYR A 40 -5.93 4.66 7.07
C TYR A 40 -7.33 4.75 6.49
N ASN A 41 -7.74 5.96 6.19
CA ASN A 41 -9.00 6.21 5.52
C ASN A 41 -8.74 6.61 4.06
N PRO A 42 -9.35 5.94 3.07
CA PRO A 42 -9.27 6.35 1.67
C PRO A 42 -9.71 7.81 1.43
N ARG A 43 -10.54 8.35 2.33
CA ARG A 43 -10.90 9.78 2.33
C ARG A 43 -9.68 10.67 2.64
N LEU A 44 -8.73 10.18 3.45
CA LEU A 44 -7.50 10.93 3.77
C LEU A 44 -6.57 11.03 2.56
N ALA A 45 -6.52 10.03 1.69
CA ALA A 45 -5.77 10.12 0.44
C ALA A 45 -6.35 11.19 -0.50
N ARG A 46 -7.68 11.34 -0.54
CA ARG A 46 -8.35 12.42 -1.28
C ARG A 46 -8.11 13.78 -0.63
N LEU A 47 -8.16 13.83 0.70
CA LEU A 47 -7.87 15.06 1.46
C LEU A 47 -6.42 15.49 1.25
N ALA A 48 -5.47 14.56 1.24
CA ALA A 48 -4.07 14.84 0.95
C ALA A 48 -3.88 15.44 -0.44
N GLN A 49 -4.54 14.89 -1.47
CA GLN A 49 -4.53 15.46 -2.81
C GLN A 49 -5.15 16.88 -2.85
N SER A 50 -6.23 17.10 -2.13
CA SER A 50 -6.88 18.42 -2.03
C SER A 50 -6.00 19.42 -1.28
N ILE A 51 -5.30 18.99 -0.26
CA ILE A 51 -4.36 19.82 0.51
C ILE A 51 -3.12 20.16 -0.33
N GLU A 52 -2.59 19.22 -1.12
CA GLU A 52 -1.45 19.46 -2.02
C GLU A 52 -1.72 20.59 -3.03
N HIS A 53 -2.96 20.78 -3.44
CA HIS A 53 -3.34 21.89 -4.33
C HIS A 53 -3.46 23.26 -3.63
N ASN A 54 -3.56 23.28 -2.29
CA ASN A 54 -3.83 24.48 -1.50
C ASN A 54 -2.68 24.91 -0.59
N VAL A 55 -1.55 24.20 -0.59
CA VAL A 55 -0.37 24.51 0.23
C VAL A 55 0.74 25.16 -0.59
N SER A 56 1.60 25.92 0.09
CA SER A 56 2.77 26.52 -0.55
C SER A 56 3.71 25.44 -1.12
N LEU A 57 4.42 25.77 -2.19
CA LEU A 57 5.44 24.89 -2.80
C LEU A 57 6.46 24.41 -1.76
N GLN A 58 6.87 25.27 -0.85
CA GLN A 58 7.83 24.92 0.20
C GLN A 58 7.30 23.84 1.13
N SER A 59 6.06 23.97 1.62
CA SER A 59 5.42 22.96 2.47
C SER A 59 5.24 21.64 1.73
N CYS A 60 4.94 21.67 0.45
CA CYS A 60 4.81 20.49 -0.40
C CYS A 60 6.18 19.79 -0.56
N VAL A 61 7.26 20.52 -0.77
CA VAL A 61 8.62 19.97 -0.87
C VAL A 61 9.06 19.34 0.46
N GLU A 62 8.81 20.00 1.58
CA GLU A 62 9.14 19.47 2.91
C GLU A 62 8.38 18.18 3.21
N SER A 63 7.09 18.13 2.89
CA SER A 63 6.26 16.94 3.05
C SER A 63 6.78 15.78 2.19
N LYS A 64 7.17 16.04 0.96
CA LYS A 64 7.74 15.01 0.06
C LYS A 64 9.11 14.52 0.52
N ARG A 65 9.95 15.38 1.06
CA ARG A 65 11.23 14.97 1.67
C ARG A 65 11.03 14.05 2.85
N LEU A 66 10.09 14.36 3.73
CA LEU A 66 9.72 13.48 4.85
C LEU A 66 9.21 12.12 4.34
N PHE A 67 8.36 12.13 3.33
CA PHE A 67 7.88 10.90 2.70
C PHE A 67 9.04 10.05 2.14
N ILE A 68 9.94 10.64 1.38
CA ILE A 68 11.12 9.96 0.82
C ILE A 68 11.98 9.35 1.92
N ASN A 69 12.28 10.10 2.98
CA ASN A 69 13.05 9.60 4.11
C ASN A 69 12.39 8.39 4.79
N ARG A 70 11.06 8.35 4.84
CA ARG A 70 10.30 7.22 5.39
C ARG A 70 10.35 6.00 4.48
N VAL A 71 10.23 6.22 3.18
CA VAL A 71 10.39 5.15 2.18
C VAL A 71 11.79 4.54 2.28
N ASP A 72 12.82 5.35 2.46
CA ASP A 72 14.20 4.87 2.63
C ASP A 72 14.37 4.00 3.89
N LEU A 73 13.77 4.40 5.01
CA LEU A 73 13.77 3.59 6.23
C LEU A 73 13.08 2.24 6.02
N PHE A 74 11.93 2.27 5.38
CA PHE A 74 11.18 1.07 5.04
C PHE A 74 11.98 0.13 4.12
N ALA A 75 12.55 0.69 3.05
CA ALA A 75 13.32 -0.06 2.09
C ALA A 75 14.57 -0.72 2.71
N LYS A 76 15.26 -0.01 3.61
CA LYS A 76 16.40 -0.55 4.36
C LYS A 76 16.00 -1.71 5.27
N ALA A 77 14.87 -1.61 5.95
CA ALA A 77 14.38 -2.67 6.83
C ALA A 77 13.95 -3.91 6.05
N ALA A 78 13.35 -3.75 4.87
CA ALA A 78 12.84 -4.84 4.06
C ALA A 78 13.89 -5.53 3.18
N ALA A 79 14.96 -4.83 2.80
CA ALA A 79 15.97 -5.36 1.87
C ALA A 79 16.58 -6.70 2.30
N PRO A 80 16.97 -6.92 3.56
CA PRO A 80 17.56 -8.20 3.97
C PRO A 80 16.62 -9.40 3.86
N LEU A 81 15.32 -9.16 3.97
CA LEU A 81 14.30 -10.22 3.99
C LEU A 81 13.99 -10.77 2.61
N LEU A 82 13.98 -9.90 1.62
CA LEU A 82 13.63 -10.26 0.25
C LEU A 82 14.85 -10.59 -0.61
N GLY A 83 16.06 -10.34 -0.09
CA GLY A 83 17.31 -10.44 -0.86
C GLY A 83 17.50 -9.43 -1.98
N PRO A 84 16.62 -8.41 -2.18
CA PRO A 84 16.85 -7.37 -3.16
C PRO A 84 17.89 -6.35 -2.68
N THR A 85 18.43 -5.59 -3.63
CA THR A 85 19.21 -4.40 -3.31
C THR A 85 18.30 -3.32 -2.70
N LEU A 86 18.90 -2.27 -2.12
CA LEU A 86 18.13 -1.14 -1.60
C LEU A 86 17.25 -0.50 -2.69
N ALA A 87 17.77 -0.38 -3.92
CA ALA A 87 17.01 0.15 -5.05
C ALA A 87 15.80 -0.73 -5.39
N GLN A 88 15.97 -2.04 -5.43
CA GLN A 88 14.87 -3.00 -5.67
C GLN A 88 13.85 -2.96 -4.52
N SER A 89 14.28 -2.87 -3.27
CA SER A 89 13.38 -2.74 -2.13
C SER A 89 12.54 -1.46 -2.19
N THR A 90 13.13 -0.35 -2.63
CA THR A 90 12.41 0.92 -2.86
C THR A 90 11.40 0.79 -4.00
N GLU A 91 11.77 0.11 -5.08
CA GLU A 91 10.88 -0.16 -6.21
C GLU A 91 9.69 -1.04 -5.79
N VAL A 92 9.93 -2.08 -5.00
CA VAL A 92 8.87 -2.93 -4.42
C VAL A 92 7.91 -2.08 -3.61
N PHE A 93 8.42 -1.24 -2.73
CA PHE A 93 7.56 -0.37 -1.91
C PHE A 93 6.67 0.53 -2.78
N GLY A 94 7.25 1.23 -3.74
CA GLY A 94 6.52 2.15 -4.61
C GLY A 94 5.45 1.42 -5.45
N THR A 95 5.82 0.30 -6.04
CA THR A 95 4.92 -0.51 -6.88
C THR A 95 3.76 -1.09 -6.07
N LEU A 96 4.05 -1.69 -4.92
CA LEU A 96 3.00 -2.22 -4.04
C LEU A 96 2.12 -1.12 -3.46
N GLY A 97 2.68 0.06 -3.19
CA GLY A 97 1.90 1.21 -2.75
C GLY A 97 0.85 1.64 -3.78
N VAL A 98 1.22 1.73 -5.05
CA VAL A 98 0.28 2.04 -6.15
C VAL A 98 -0.76 0.95 -6.31
N LEU A 99 -0.34 -0.31 -6.26
CA LEU A 99 -1.26 -1.46 -6.35
C LEU A 99 -2.25 -1.49 -5.18
N LEU A 100 -1.80 -1.17 -3.96
CA LEU A 100 -2.65 -1.10 -2.77
C LEU A 100 -3.72 -0.01 -2.90
N VAL A 101 -3.35 1.18 -3.38
CA VAL A 101 -4.32 2.27 -3.62
C VAL A 101 -5.37 1.85 -4.64
N GLY A 102 -4.98 1.17 -5.72
CA GLY A 102 -5.91 0.63 -6.70
C GLY A 102 -6.85 -0.43 -6.12
N ALA A 103 -6.30 -1.36 -5.35
CA ALA A 103 -7.07 -2.41 -4.70
C ALA A 103 -8.10 -1.85 -3.70
N THR A 104 -7.69 -0.91 -2.86
CA THR A 104 -8.60 -0.28 -1.87
C THR A 104 -9.70 0.56 -2.53
N ARG A 105 -9.43 1.16 -3.68
CA ARG A 105 -10.46 1.86 -4.46
C ARG A 105 -11.47 0.89 -5.08
N ALA A 106 -11.02 -0.27 -5.51
CA ALA A 106 -11.90 -1.29 -6.08
C ALA A 106 -12.89 -1.85 -5.05
N ASP A 107 -12.51 -1.90 -3.77
CA ASP A 107 -13.39 -2.33 -2.68
C ASP A 107 -14.43 -1.27 -2.27
N GLN A 108 -14.30 -0.04 -2.73
CA GLN A 108 -15.30 0.98 -2.48
C GLN A 108 -16.52 0.72 -3.37
N THR A 109 -17.42 -0.11 -2.87
CA THR A 109 -18.72 -0.34 -3.51
C THR A 109 -19.45 0.99 -3.58
N PRO A 110 -19.87 1.44 -4.77
CA PRO A 110 -20.71 2.62 -4.84
C PRO A 110 -22.01 2.32 -4.09
N THR A 111 -22.36 3.19 -3.14
CA THR A 111 -23.67 3.16 -2.51
C THR A 111 -24.69 3.63 -3.54
N PHE A 112 -25.43 2.70 -4.12
CA PHE A 112 -26.55 3.03 -4.95
C PHE A 112 -27.73 3.44 -4.07
N GLU A 113 -28.31 4.60 -4.33
CA GLU A 113 -29.53 5.08 -3.65
C GLU A 113 -30.74 4.17 -3.93
N SER A 114 -30.67 3.26 -4.89
CA SER A 114 -31.79 2.51 -5.44
C SER A 114 -31.79 0.99 -5.17
N GLY A 115 -31.05 0.52 -4.15
CA GLY A 115 -31.16 -0.87 -3.70
C GLY A 115 -29.91 -1.72 -3.86
N THR A 116 -30.00 -2.97 -3.38
CA THR A 116 -28.92 -3.96 -3.44
C THR A 116 -28.91 -4.67 -4.81
N PRO A 117 -27.72 -4.91 -5.41
CA PRO A 117 -27.62 -5.74 -6.61
C PRO A 117 -28.19 -7.15 -6.38
N PRO A 118 -28.66 -7.87 -7.43
CA PRO A 118 -29.08 -9.25 -7.31
C PRO A 118 -27.99 -10.14 -6.67
N ALA A 119 -28.39 -11.17 -5.93
CA ALA A 119 -27.48 -12.00 -5.15
C ALA A 119 -26.41 -12.71 -6.01
N ASP A 120 -26.70 -13.08 -7.24
CA ASP A 120 -25.79 -13.67 -8.21
C ASP A 120 -24.73 -12.67 -8.70
N GLU A 121 -25.11 -11.43 -8.92
CA GLU A 121 -24.17 -10.35 -9.27
C GLU A 121 -23.29 -9.97 -8.07
N GLN A 122 -23.84 -9.93 -6.86
CA GLN A 122 -23.06 -9.75 -5.64
C GLN A 122 -22.02 -10.85 -5.46
N ALA A 123 -22.40 -12.11 -5.69
CA ALA A 123 -21.47 -13.24 -5.60
C ALA A 123 -20.35 -13.14 -6.64
N ARG A 124 -20.65 -12.68 -7.85
CA ARG A 124 -19.63 -12.45 -8.89
C ARG A 124 -18.70 -11.28 -8.55
N LEU A 125 -19.24 -10.19 -8.01
CA LEU A 125 -18.44 -9.05 -7.55
C LEU A 125 -17.57 -9.42 -6.35
N SER A 126 -18.09 -10.20 -5.41
CA SER A 126 -17.32 -10.65 -4.25
C SER A 126 -16.23 -11.68 -4.59
N SER A 127 -16.32 -12.35 -5.75
CA SER A 127 -15.24 -13.22 -6.23
C SER A 127 -13.99 -12.45 -6.66
N PHE A 128 -14.09 -11.15 -6.88
CA PHE A 128 -12.97 -10.23 -7.08
C PHE A 128 -12.52 -9.65 -5.73
N SER A 129 -12.08 -10.52 -4.81
CA SER A 129 -11.48 -10.05 -3.56
C SER A 129 -10.24 -9.20 -3.87
N SER A 130 -10.27 -7.93 -3.50
CA SER A 130 -9.14 -7.03 -3.72
C SER A 130 -7.89 -7.51 -2.98
N LYS A 131 -8.05 -8.13 -1.81
CA LYS A 131 -6.95 -8.74 -1.06
C LYS A 131 -6.28 -9.85 -1.87
N ASP A 132 -7.04 -10.79 -2.40
CA ASP A 132 -6.49 -11.92 -3.16
C ASP A 132 -5.82 -11.46 -4.46
N VAL A 133 -6.44 -10.52 -5.15
CA VAL A 133 -5.85 -9.89 -6.35
C VAL A 133 -4.56 -9.14 -6.01
N PHE A 134 -4.56 -8.37 -4.93
CA PHE A 134 -3.39 -7.65 -4.46
C PHE A 134 -2.25 -8.61 -4.13
N VAL A 135 -2.49 -9.56 -3.23
CA VAL A 135 -1.45 -10.49 -2.73
C VAL A 135 -0.85 -11.30 -3.88
N LYS A 136 -1.66 -11.83 -4.76
CA LYS A 136 -1.22 -12.61 -5.92
C LYS A 136 -0.32 -11.79 -6.86
N ASN A 137 -0.70 -10.56 -7.16
CA ASN A 137 0.06 -9.70 -8.05
C ASN A 137 1.29 -9.10 -7.34
N ALA A 138 1.20 -8.81 -6.05
CA ALA A 138 2.35 -8.40 -5.25
C ALA A 138 3.46 -9.46 -5.27
N CYS A 139 3.12 -10.73 -5.08
CA CYS A 139 4.10 -11.83 -5.16
C CYS A 139 4.78 -11.89 -6.53
N ARG A 140 4.03 -11.72 -7.61
CA ARG A 140 4.57 -11.70 -8.99
C ARG A 140 5.51 -10.53 -9.21
N LEU A 141 5.13 -9.35 -8.73
CA LEU A 141 5.95 -8.12 -8.87
C LEU A 141 7.23 -8.21 -8.05
N ILE A 142 7.16 -8.71 -6.82
CA ILE A 142 8.35 -8.92 -5.98
C ILE A 142 9.33 -9.88 -6.67
N ALA A 143 8.83 -10.99 -7.19
CA ALA A 143 9.66 -11.98 -7.89
C ALA A 143 10.31 -11.39 -9.16
N ALA A 144 9.56 -10.62 -9.95
CA ALA A 144 10.06 -9.96 -11.16
C ALA A 144 11.14 -8.91 -10.84
N ILE A 145 10.89 -8.05 -9.83
CA ILE A 145 11.85 -7.02 -9.42
C ILE A 145 13.13 -7.67 -8.90
N ARG A 146 13.01 -8.75 -8.11
CA ARG A 146 14.16 -9.48 -7.58
C ARG A 146 14.99 -10.12 -8.68
N SER A 147 14.39 -10.65 -9.74
CA SER A 147 15.09 -11.24 -10.87
C SER A 147 15.74 -10.21 -11.79
N GLY A 148 15.42 -8.93 -11.63
CA GLY A 148 15.87 -7.86 -12.50
C GLY A 148 15.17 -7.83 -13.86
N ASP A 149 14.06 -8.54 -14.01
CA ASP A 149 13.21 -8.48 -15.19
C ASP A 149 12.42 -7.16 -15.16
N SER A 150 12.93 -6.23 -15.89
CA SER A 150 12.29 -4.92 -16.10
C SER A 150 11.43 -4.91 -17.36
#